data_f52d88b4b2f8d3e7a9f5fe70472a0f72
#
_entry.id   f52d88b4b2f8d3e7a9f5fe70472a0f72
#
_cell.length_a   1.000
_cell.length_b   1.000
_cell.length_c   1.000
_cell.angle_alpha   90.00
_cell.angle_beta   90.00
_cell.angle_gamma   90.00
#
_symmetry.space_group_name_H-M   'P 1'
#
loop_
_entity.id
_entity.type
_entity.pdbx_description
1 polymer ?
#
loop_
_entity_poly.entity_id
_entity_poly.type
_entity_poly.pdbx_seq_one_letter_code
_entity_poly.pdbx_strand_id
1 'polypeptide(L)'
;EDGVLREYSERDIEVARHLLSHVIEVAKPKPNEEICAIIGVPARASGANKSLLLNIAQEMMDMALVISEPFMVAYGQGKLVNALVIDIGAGTVDLSALKGTLPEAEDQATLTRAGNFVDERLMALIEERYPEVQINTHVTCAIKEENSFVGDNGKSIKVELRADGKPGTYDVTDQVQ
;
A
#
# COMPACT_ATOMS: atom_id res chain seq x y z
N GLU A 1 6.41 -3.19 -5.68
CA GLU A 1 5.37 -2.61 -6.40
C GLU A 1 4.06 -2.98 -5.73
N ASP A 2 3.31 -3.95 -5.81
CA ASP A 2 1.98 -4.09 -5.17
C ASP A 2 1.98 -4.77 -3.77
N GLY A 3 3.09 -4.77 -3.05
CA GLY A 3 3.22 -5.41 -1.73
C GLY A 3 3.14 -6.95 -1.74
N VAL A 4 3.02 -7.57 -2.91
CA VAL A 4 2.93 -9.01 -3.09
C VAL A 4 4.17 -9.51 -3.81
N LEU A 5 4.90 -10.45 -3.19
CA LEU A 5 5.99 -11.14 -3.85
C LEU A 5 5.43 -11.95 -5.03
N ARG A 6 5.94 -11.70 -6.23
CA ARG A 6 5.61 -12.54 -7.39
C ARG A 6 6.22 -13.91 -7.16
N GLU A 7 5.40 -14.94 -7.24
CA GLU A 7 5.87 -16.30 -7.08
C GLU A 7 7.01 -16.56 -8.09
N TYR A 8 8.17 -17.00 -7.59
CA TYR A 8 9.35 -17.47 -8.36
C TYR A 8 10.29 -16.41 -8.96
N SER A 9 10.22 -15.13 -8.61
CA SER A 9 11.27 -14.18 -9.01
C SER A 9 12.41 -14.16 -8.01
N GLU A 10 13.60 -14.61 -8.40
CA GLU A 10 14.82 -14.52 -7.57
C GLU A 10 15.10 -13.08 -7.14
N ARG A 11 14.85 -12.11 -8.03
CA ARG A 11 15.01 -10.70 -7.74
C ARG A 11 14.09 -10.22 -6.61
N ASP A 12 12.81 -10.63 -6.61
CA ASP A 12 11.85 -10.22 -5.58
C ASP A 12 12.23 -10.83 -4.22
N ILE A 13 12.76 -12.07 -4.21
CA ILE A 13 13.30 -12.72 -3.02
C ILE A 13 14.50 -11.94 -2.46
N GLU A 14 15.45 -11.55 -3.31
CA GLU A 14 16.60 -10.75 -2.89
C GLU A 14 16.16 -9.37 -2.36
N VAL A 15 15.21 -8.70 -3.01
CA VAL A 15 14.66 -7.43 -2.54
C VAL A 15 14.02 -7.60 -1.17
N ALA A 16 13.24 -8.66 -0.95
CA ALA A 16 12.65 -8.95 0.36
C ALA A 16 13.71 -9.20 1.44
N ARG A 17 14.77 -9.97 1.13
CA ARG A 17 15.90 -10.17 2.05
C ARG A 17 16.57 -8.85 2.44
N HIS A 18 16.89 -8.03 1.45
CA HIS A 18 17.52 -6.73 1.70
C HIS A 18 16.62 -5.81 2.52
N LEU A 19 15.31 -5.78 2.24
CA LEU A 19 14.36 -4.98 3.01
C LEU A 19 14.29 -5.42 4.47
N LEU A 20 14.13 -6.73 4.72
CA LEU A 20 14.09 -7.28 6.07
C LEU A 20 15.40 -7.05 6.82
N SER A 21 16.55 -7.28 6.18
CA SER A 21 17.87 -6.97 6.76
C SER A 21 17.98 -5.50 7.14
N HIS A 22 17.56 -4.60 6.25
CA HIS A 22 17.57 -3.16 6.53
C HIS A 22 16.68 -2.78 7.73
N VAL A 23 15.49 -3.36 7.83
CA VAL A 23 14.59 -3.13 8.98
C VAL A 23 15.25 -3.58 10.29
N ILE A 24 15.91 -4.74 10.30
CA ILE A 24 16.67 -5.23 11.46
C ILE A 24 17.81 -4.26 11.82
N GLU A 25 18.58 -3.81 10.83
CA GLU A 25 19.66 -2.84 11.04
C GLU A 25 19.15 -1.53 11.65
N VAL A 26 18.00 -1.03 11.18
CA VAL A 26 17.37 0.19 11.71
C VAL A 26 16.85 -0.01 13.13
N ALA A 27 16.35 -1.20 13.46
CA ALA A 27 15.90 -1.56 14.81
C ALA A 27 17.06 -1.63 15.82
N LYS A 28 18.31 -1.85 15.34
CA LYS A 28 19.53 -1.90 16.17
C LYS A 28 19.44 -2.86 17.36
N PRO A 29 19.11 -4.13 17.15
CA PRO A 29 19.06 -5.10 18.24
C PRO A 29 20.44 -5.24 18.88
N LYS A 30 20.46 -5.48 20.21
CA LYS A 30 21.71 -5.76 20.91
C LYS A 30 22.17 -7.20 20.61
N PRO A 31 23.46 -7.53 20.77
CA PRO A 31 24.03 -8.81 20.38
C PRO A 31 23.37 -10.07 21.00
N ASN A 32 22.65 -9.93 22.09
CA ASN A 32 22.00 -11.04 22.82
C ASN A 32 20.46 -10.92 22.87
N GLU A 33 19.88 -10.04 22.05
CA GLU A 33 18.42 -9.90 21.95
C GLU A 33 17.89 -10.84 20.86
N GLU A 34 16.82 -11.56 21.16
CA GLU A 34 16.08 -12.34 20.17
C GLU A 34 15.29 -11.40 19.25
N ILE A 35 15.35 -11.67 17.95
CA ILE A 35 14.64 -10.90 16.93
C ILE A 35 13.32 -11.58 16.62
N CYS A 36 12.22 -10.97 17.07
CA CYS A 36 10.87 -11.43 16.79
C CYS A 36 10.17 -10.46 15.83
N ALA A 37 9.58 -10.96 14.76
CA ALA A 37 8.89 -10.15 13.78
C ALA A 37 7.44 -10.58 13.57
N ILE A 38 6.58 -9.57 13.35
CA ILE A 38 5.24 -9.75 12.81
C ILE A 38 5.21 -9.02 11.46
N ILE A 39 4.88 -9.76 10.39
CA ILE A 39 4.91 -9.27 9.02
C ILE A 39 3.49 -9.21 8.49
N GLY A 40 3.05 -8.01 8.11
CA GLY A 40 1.76 -7.77 7.47
C GLY A 40 1.78 -8.18 6.00
N VAL A 41 0.69 -8.81 5.55
CA VAL A 41 0.46 -9.10 4.13
C VAL A 41 -0.99 -8.77 3.77
N PRO A 42 -1.31 -8.50 2.50
CA PRO A 42 -2.68 -8.32 2.06
C PRO A 42 -3.60 -9.46 2.51
N ALA A 43 -4.87 -9.16 2.75
CA ALA A 43 -5.83 -10.10 3.34
C ALA A 43 -5.89 -11.44 2.62
N ARG A 44 -5.84 -11.41 1.28
CA ARG A 44 -5.90 -12.60 0.41
C ARG A 44 -4.55 -12.98 -0.22
N ALA A 45 -3.44 -12.62 0.42
CA ALA A 45 -2.14 -13.12 -0.01
C ALA A 45 -2.14 -14.66 -0.04
N SER A 46 -1.58 -15.25 -1.10
CA SER A 46 -1.56 -16.70 -1.29
C SER A 46 -0.79 -17.42 -0.17
N GLY A 47 -1.13 -18.68 0.11
CA GLY A 47 -0.38 -19.50 1.05
C GLY A 47 1.08 -19.63 0.66
N ALA A 48 1.39 -19.72 -0.65
CA ALA A 48 2.74 -19.77 -1.17
C ALA A 48 3.54 -18.51 -0.87
N ASN A 49 2.94 -17.31 -1.09
CA ASN A 49 3.56 -16.04 -0.76
C ASN A 49 3.82 -15.89 0.75
N LYS A 50 2.87 -16.29 1.59
CA LYS A 50 3.03 -16.28 3.06
C LYS A 50 4.18 -17.19 3.50
N SER A 51 4.23 -18.41 2.96
CA SER A 51 5.29 -19.38 3.25
C SER A 51 6.66 -18.90 2.77
N LEU A 52 6.73 -18.32 1.57
CA LEU A 52 7.98 -17.77 1.04
C LEU A 52 8.51 -16.65 1.93
N LEU A 53 7.66 -15.69 2.30
CA LEU A 53 8.05 -14.57 3.16
C LEU A 53 8.47 -15.05 4.56
N LEU A 54 7.75 -16.03 5.12
CA LEU A 54 8.11 -16.65 6.38
C LEU A 54 9.47 -17.33 6.32
N ASN A 55 9.76 -18.08 5.26
CA ASN A 55 11.05 -18.74 5.07
C ASN A 55 12.21 -17.71 4.99
N ILE A 56 12.00 -16.62 4.24
CA ILE A 56 13.02 -15.56 4.14
C ILE A 56 13.25 -14.91 5.53
N ALA A 57 12.18 -14.64 6.27
CA ALA A 57 12.29 -14.04 7.60
C ALA A 57 13.04 -14.96 8.59
N GLN A 58 12.79 -16.27 8.55
CA GLN A 58 13.44 -17.26 9.41
C GLN A 58 14.95 -17.42 9.14
N GLU A 59 15.46 -16.93 8.01
CA GLU A 59 16.91 -16.91 7.74
C GLU A 59 17.67 -15.92 8.64
N MET A 60 16.98 -14.91 9.19
CA MET A 60 17.61 -13.80 9.93
C MET A 60 16.90 -13.39 11.23
N MET A 61 15.81 -14.06 11.60
CA MET A 61 15.01 -13.78 12.79
C MET A 61 14.79 -15.06 13.58
N ASP A 62 14.78 -14.96 14.91
CA ASP A 62 14.54 -16.08 15.82
C ASP A 62 13.07 -16.52 15.79
N MET A 63 12.16 -15.58 15.60
CA MET A 63 10.73 -15.84 15.44
C MET A 63 10.12 -14.91 14.39
N ALA A 64 9.28 -15.46 13.52
CA ALA A 64 8.52 -14.67 12.55
C ALA A 64 7.07 -15.18 12.45
N LEU A 65 6.13 -14.24 12.31
CA LEU A 65 4.71 -14.50 12.12
C LEU A 65 4.20 -13.67 10.95
N VAL A 66 3.48 -14.29 10.03
CA VAL A 66 2.86 -13.61 8.88
C VAL A 66 1.36 -13.53 9.10
N ILE A 67 0.82 -12.31 9.14
CA ILE A 67 -0.58 -12.02 9.48
C ILE A 67 -1.16 -11.07 8.43
N SER A 68 -2.48 -11.09 8.22
CA SER A 68 -3.14 -10.12 7.34
C SER A 68 -3.13 -8.71 7.92
N GLU A 69 -2.88 -7.71 7.07
CA GLU A 69 -2.86 -6.30 7.46
C GLU A 69 -4.14 -5.85 8.16
N PRO A 70 -5.36 -6.14 7.64
CA PRO A 70 -6.59 -5.76 8.33
C PRO A 70 -6.73 -6.37 9.73
N PHE A 71 -6.22 -7.60 9.94
CA PHE A 71 -6.23 -8.20 11.28
C PHE A 71 -5.30 -7.44 12.23
N MET A 72 -4.13 -7.02 11.76
CA MET A 72 -3.18 -6.22 12.57
C MET A 72 -3.78 -4.88 12.96
N VAL A 73 -4.49 -4.20 12.05
CA VAL A 73 -5.22 -2.95 12.32
C VAL A 73 -6.28 -3.18 13.39
N ALA A 74 -7.11 -4.22 13.25
CA ALA A 74 -8.14 -4.57 14.24
C ALA A 74 -7.55 -4.89 15.62
N TYR A 75 -6.45 -5.64 15.65
CA TYR A 75 -5.73 -5.98 16.87
C TYR A 75 -5.21 -4.72 17.58
N GLY A 76 -4.55 -3.82 16.82
CA GLY A 76 -4.04 -2.55 17.37
C GLY A 76 -5.13 -1.63 17.90
N GLN A 77 -6.35 -1.72 17.35
CA GLN A 77 -7.53 -0.97 17.82
C GLN A 77 -8.33 -1.68 18.91
N GLY A 78 -7.97 -2.91 19.29
CA GLY A 78 -8.73 -3.74 20.22
C GLY A 78 -10.13 -4.12 19.72
N LYS A 79 -10.32 -4.21 18.39
CA LYS A 79 -11.61 -4.43 17.73
C LYS A 79 -11.64 -5.76 16.97
N LEU A 80 -11.59 -6.86 17.71
CA LEU A 80 -11.55 -8.21 17.12
C LEU A 80 -12.92 -8.88 16.96
N VAL A 81 -13.99 -8.24 17.44
CA VAL A 81 -15.36 -8.80 17.41
C VAL A 81 -16.32 -7.79 16.81
N ASN A 82 -17.20 -8.26 15.94
CA ASN A 82 -18.22 -7.45 15.28
C ASN A 82 -17.64 -6.20 14.61
N ALA A 83 -16.53 -6.34 13.91
CA ALA A 83 -15.86 -5.26 13.22
C ALA A 83 -15.66 -5.60 11.74
N LEU A 84 -15.74 -4.59 10.89
CA LEU A 84 -15.29 -4.62 9.50
C LEU A 84 -14.10 -3.67 9.39
N VAL A 85 -12.96 -4.20 8.97
CA VAL A 85 -11.79 -3.40 8.60
C VAL A 85 -11.78 -3.20 7.10
N ILE A 86 -11.58 -1.96 6.68
CA ILE A 86 -11.35 -1.56 5.29
C ILE A 86 -9.99 -0.86 5.28
N ASP A 87 -8.99 -1.52 4.74
CA ASP A 87 -7.63 -1.01 4.61
C ASP A 87 -7.39 -0.59 3.16
N ILE A 88 -7.17 0.71 2.94
CA ILE A 88 -6.99 1.29 1.62
C ILE A 88 -5.52 1.66 1.46
N GLY A 89 -4.77 0.77 0.82
CA GLY A 89 -3.35 0.94 0.54
C GLY A 89 -3.07 1.55 -0.84
N ALA A 90 -1.81 1.53 -1.24
CA ALA A 90 -1.39 1.96 -2.57
C ALA A 90 -1.79 0.93 -3.65
N GLY A 91 -1.49 -0.36 -3.44
CA GLY A 91 -1.71 -1.43 -4.41
C GLY A 91 -3.04 -2.17 -4.23
N THR A 92 -3.53 -2.28 -3.00
CA THR A 92 -4.73 -3.05 -2.65
C THR A 92 -5.68 -2.29 -1.74
N VAL A 93 -6.96 -2.64 -1.82
CA VAL A 93 -7.95 -2.37 -0.78
C VAL A 93 -8.33 -3.72 -0.18
N ASP A 94 -8.03 -3.89 1.10
CA ASP A 94 -8.25 -5.11 1.84
C ASP A 94 -9.43 -4.95 2.81
N LEU A 95 -10.37 -5.89 2.75
CA LEU A 95 -11.52 -5.93 3.62
C LEU A 95 -11.45 -7.19 4.49
N SER A 96 -11.76 -7.07 5.77
CA SER A 96 -11.84 -8.22 6.67
C SER A 96 -12.95 -8.04 7.70
N ALA A 97 -13.84 -9.04 7.78
CA ALA A 97 -14.87 -9.14 8.81
C ALA A 97 -14.31 -9.89 10.03
N LEU A 98 -14.33 -9.25 11.19
CA LEU A 98 -13.81 -9.77 12.45
C LEU A 98 -14.97 -10.29 13.31
N LYS A 99 -14.98 -11.59 13.58
CA LYS A 99 -16.06 -12.29 14.31
C LYS A 99 -15.61 -12.83 15.70
N GLY A 100 -14.42 -12.43 16.16
CA GLY A 100 -13.83 -12.90 17.41
C GLY A 100 -12.87 -14.09 17.26
N THR A 101 -12.69 -14.57 16.02
CA THR A 101 -11.70 -15.58 15.63
C THR A 101 -10.78 -14.99 14.55
N LEU A 102 -9.72 -15.71 14.19
CA LEU A 102 -8.93 -15.35 13.02
C LEU A 102 -9.82 -15.42 11.78
N PRO A 103 -9.79 -14.37 10.90
CA PRO A 103 -10.63 -14.34 9.71
C PRO A 103 -10.26 -15.48 8.75
N GLU A 104 -11.27 -16.15 8.24
CA GLU A 104 -11.12 -17.16 7.19
C GLU A 104 -11.14 -16.49 5.79
N ALA A 105 -10.90 -17.25 4.74
CA ALA A 105 -10.85 -16.73 3.37
C ALA A 105 -12.18 -16.05 2.93
N GLU A 106 -13.31 -16.56 3.43
CA GLU A 106 -14.66 -16.04 3.15
C GLU A 106 -14.97 -14.74 3.92
N ASP A 107 -14.25 -14.47 5.00
CA ASP A 107 -14.36 -13.24 5.78
C ASP A 107 -13.53 -12.10 5.20
N GLN A 108 -12.80 -12.35 4.13
CA GLN A 108 -11.80 -11.43 3.58
C GLN A 108 -11.99 -11.21 2.08
N ALA A 109 -11.72 -9.98 1.64
CA ALA A 109 -11.65 -9.63 0.22
C ALA A 109 -10.48 -8.69 -0.04
N THR A 110 -9.87 -8.81 -1.21
CA THR A 110 -8.82 -7.91 -1.70
C THR A 110 -9.24 -7.37 -3.06
N LEU A 111 -9.20 -6.06 -3.23
CA LEU A 111 -9.41 -5.37 -4.49
C LEU A 111 -8.08 -4.73 -4.95
N THR A 112 -7.81 -4.80 -6.24
CA THR A 112 -6.57 -4.25 -6.83
C THR A 112 -6.70 -2.81 -7.33
N ARG A 113 -7.87 -2.20 -7.20
CA ARG A 113 -8.11 -0.78 -7.52
C ARG A 113 -7.99 0.03 -6.25
N ALA A 114 -6.78 0.52 -5.98
CA ALA A 114 -6.41 1.25 -4.78
C ALA A 114 -5.70 2.57 -5.13
N GLY A 115 -4.83 3.08 -4.28
CA GLY A 115 -4.18 4.38 -4.46
C GLY A 115 -3.48 4.55 -5.80
N ASN A 116 -2.72 3.56 -6.25
CA ASN A 116 -2.01 3.59 -7.53
C ASN A 116 -2.97 3.68 -8.73
N PHE A 117 -4.10 2.97 -8.66
CA PHE A 117 -5.14 3.06 -9.70
C PHE A 117 -5.72 4.48 -9.78
N VAL A 118 -5.91 5.13 -8.64
CA VAL A 118 -6.38 6.53 -8.60
C VAL A 118 -5.33 7.45 -9.20
N ASP A 119 -4.04 7.25 -8.91
CA ASP A 119 -2.95 8.05 -9.48
C ASP A 119 -2.89 7.93 -11.01
N GLU A 120 -2.96 6.70 -11.53
CA GLU A 120 -2.99 6.45 -12.97
C GLU A 120 -4.21 7.08 -13.65
N ARG A 121 -5.37 6.97 -13.01
CA ARG A 121 -6.60 7.55 -13.54
C ARG A 121 -6.57 9.07 -13.54
N LEU A 122 -6.07 9.68 -12.46
CA LEU A 122 -5.90 11.14 -12.36
C LEU A 122 -4.89 11.64 -13.39
N MET A 123 -3.77 10.93 -13.58
CA MET A 123 -2.79 11.24 -14.62
C MET A 123 -3.45 11.28 -16.00
N ALA A 124 -4.19 10.24 -16.35
CA ALA A 124 -4.87 10.16 -17.64
C ALA A 124 -5.89 11.29 -17.84
N LEU A 125 -6.64 11.68 -16.80
CA LEU A 125 -7.60 12.78 -16.87
C LEU A 125 -6.92 14.14 -17.05
N ILE A 126 -5.77 14.35 -16.41
CA ILE A 126 -4.98 15.59 -16.57
C ILE A 126 -4.37 15.66 -17.99
N GLU A 127 -3.82 14.55 -18.49
CA GLU A 127 -3.27 14.47 -19.86
C GLU A 127 -4.36 14.65 -20.93
N GLU A 128 -5.55 14.12 -20.71
CA GLU A 128 -6.70 14.33 -21.60
C GLU A 128 -7.11 15.80 -21.66
N ARG A 129 -7.10 16.49 -20.52
CA ARG A 129 -7.48 17.89 -20.40
C ARG A 129 -6.40 18.85 -20.91
N TYR A 130 -5.14 18.50 -20.68
CA TYR A 130 -3.96 19.31 -20.96
C TYR A 130 -2.87 18.47 -21.66
N PRO A 131 -3.03 18.16 -22.96
CA PRO A 131 -2.11 17.26 -23.67
C PRO A 131 -0.66 17.75 -23.75
N GLU A 132 -0.41 19.03 -23.53
CA GLU A 132 0.92 19.64 -23.51
C GLU A 132 1.66 19.43 -22.18
N VAL A 133 0.97 18.97 -21.13
CA VAL A 133 1.55 18.81 -19.80
C VAL A 133 2.38 17.54 -19.69
N GLN A 134 3.56 17.67 -19.10
CA GLN A 134 4.42 16.54 -18.73
C GLN A 134 4.19 16.17 -17.28
N ILE A 135 3.53 15.04 -17.05
CA ILE A 135 3.20 14.54 -15.72
C ILE A 135 3.67 13.09 -15.56
N ASN A 136 3.85 12.65 -14.34
CA ASN A 136 4.17 11.26 -13.99
C ASN A 136 3.44 10.85 -12.69
N THR A 137 3.47 9.57 -12.37
CA THR A 137 2.76 9.01 -11.21
C THR A 137 3.17 9.64 -9.88
N HIS A 138 4.43 10.07 -9.70
CA HIS A 138 4.85 10.74 -8.46
C HIS A 138 4.21 12.11 -8.30
N VAL A 139 4.16 12.89 -9.37
CA VAL A 139 3.49 14.21 -9.36
C VAL A 139 2.00 14.03 -9.15
N THR A 140 1.40 13.04 -9.80
CA THR A 140 -0.04 12.75 -9.67
C THR A 140 -0.39 12.30 -8.26
N CYS A 141 0.45 11.44 -7.66
CA CYS A 141 0.28 11.02 -6.26
C CYS A 141 0.30 12.21 -5.30
N ALA A 142 1.25 13.14 -5.46
CA ALA A 142 1.30 14.36 -4.65
C ALA A 142 0.04 15.22 -4.83
N ILE A 143 -0.43 15.41 -6.07
CA ILE A 143 -1.68 16.15 -6.35
C ILE A 143 -2.87 15.48 -5.68
N LYS A 144 -3.00 14.16 -5.79
CA LYS A 144 -4.05 13.38 -5.14
C LYS A 144 -4.03 13.57 -3.63
N GLU A 145 -2.88 13.36 -2.99
CA GLU A 145 -2.75 13.41 -1.54
C GLU A 145 -3.05 14.79 -0.96
N GLU A 146 -2.67 15.86 -1.68
CA GLU A 146 -2.89 17.23 -1.23
C GLU A 146 -4.28 17.77 -1.53
N ASN A 147 -4.93 17.31 -2.60
CA ASN A 147 -6.08 18.01 -3.15
C ASN A 147 -7.34 17.16 -3.33
N SER A 148 -7.25 15.81 -3.35
CA SER A 148 -8.43 14.98 -3.61
C SER A 148 -9.43 15.01 -2.45
N PHE A 149 -10.70 14.97 -2.78
CA PHE A 149 -11.82 14.98 -1.83
C PHE A 149 -13.01 14.22 -2.40
N VAL A 150 -13.98 13.94 -1.53
CA VAL A 150 -15.24 13.32 -1.92
C VAL A 150 -16.37 14.33 -1.78
N GLY A 151 -17.15 14.51 -2.82
CA GLY A 151 -18.24 15.48 -2.86
C GLY A 151 -17.79 16.83 -3.41
N ASP A 152 -18.57 17.88 -3.17
CA ASP A 152 -18.25 19.26 -3.59
C ASP A 152 -17.67 20.06 -2.40
N ASN A 153 -16.47 20.58 -2.56
CA ASN A 153 -15.83 21.45 -1.57
C ASN A 153 -15.90 22.94 -1.95
N GLY A 154 -16.48 23.27 -3.11
CA GLY A 154 -16.66 24.66 -3.59
C GLY A 154 -15.35 25.40 -3.89
N LYS A 155 -14.20 24.72 -3.96
CA LYS A 155 -12.88 25.33 -4.16
C LYS A 155 -12.34 24.99 -5.55
N SER A 156 -11.73 25.99 -6.21
CA SER A 156 -10.91 25.77 -7.41
C SER A 156 -9.53 25.30 -6.98
N ILE A 157 -9.08 24.16 -7.55
CA ILE A 157 -7.79 23.55 -7.27
C ILE A 157 -6.87 23.79 -8.46
N LYS A 158 -5.81 24.56 -8.21
CA LYS A 158 -4.81 24.92 -9.20
C LYS A 158 -3.45 24.37 -8.79
N VAL A 159 -2.78 23.70 -9.72
CA VAL A 159 -1.48 23.09 -9.50
C VAL A 159 -0.45 23.62 -10.50
N GLU A 160 0.81 23.64 -10.12
CA GLU A 160 1.91 23.97 -11.02
C GLU A 160 2.39 22.71 -11.73
N LEU A 161 2.26 22.68 -13.06
CA LEU A 161 2.75 21.58 -13.90
C LEU A 161 3.68 22.16 -14.98
N ARG A 162 4.43 21.28 -15.65
CA ARG A 162 5.34 21.67 -16.74
C ARG A 162 4.75 21.29 -18.08
N ALA A 163 4.77 22.26 -19.00
CA ALA A 163 4.49 22.06 -20.41
C ALA A 163 5.67 22.59 -21.23
N ASP A 164 6.22 21.79 -22.13
CA ASP A 164 7.41 22.15 -22.93
C ASP A 164 8.59 22.67 -22.08
N GLY A 165 8.78 22.08 -20.91
CA GLY A 165 9.84 22.43 -19.97
C GLY A 165 9.60 23.73 -19.17
N LYS A 166 8.48 24.42 -19.37
CA LYS A 166 8.12 25.66 -18.65
C LYS A 166 7.04 25.39 -17.61
N PRO A 167 7.14 25.98 -16.40
CA PRO A 167 6.09 25.89 -15.41
C PRO A 167 4.85 26.68 -15.85
N GLY A 168 3.68 26.13 -15.57
CA GLY A 168 2.38 26.75 -15.80
C GLY A 168 1.39 26.36 -14.72
N THR A 169 0.37 27.19 -14.49
CA THR A 169 -0.69 26.92 -13.52
C THR A 169 -1.90 26.33 -14.22
N TYR A 170 -2.36 25.16 -13.80
CA TYR A 170 -3.44 24.39 -14.40
C TYR A 170 -4.57 24.15 -13.39
N ASP A 171 -5.80 24.35 -13.84
CA ASP A 171 -6.98 24.07 -13.02
C ASP A 171 -7.36 22.58 -13.15
N VAL A 172 -7.21 21.83 -12.08
CA VAL A 172 -7.46 20.39 -12.03
C VAL A 172 -8.66 20.04 -11.13
N THR A 173 -9.52 21.01 -10.86
CA THR A 173 -10.65 20.88 -9.92
C THR A 173 -11.53 19.66 -10.25
N ASP A 174 -11.91 19.51 -11.51
CA ASP A 174 -12.78 18.42 -11.96
C ASP A 174 -12.06 17.05 -11.98
N GLN A 175 -10.74 17.05 -12.10
CA GLN A 175 -9.93 15.83 -12.20
C GLN A 175 -9.66 15.21 -10.83
N VAL A 176 -9.58 16.02 -9.77
CA VAL A 176 -9.27 15.55 -8.40
C VAL A 176 -10.50 15.22 -7.54
N GLN A 177 -11.69 15.51 -8.06
CA GLN A 177 -12.97 15.15 -7.46
C GLN A 177 -13.37 13.71 -7.85
#